data_fa066e90d2c668f0a89b281e472f98ce
#
_entry.id   fa066e90d2c668f0a89b281e472f98ce
#
_cell.length_a   1.000
_cell.length_b   1.000
_cell.length_c   1.000
_cell.angle_alpha   90.00
_cell.angle_beta   90.00
_cell.angle_gamma   90.00
#
_symmetry.space_group_name_H-M   'P 1'
#
loop_
_entity.id
_entity.type
_entity.pdbx_description
1 polymer ?
#
loop_
_entity_poly.entity_id
_entity_poly.type
_entity_poly.pdbx_seq_one_letter_code
_entity_poly.pdbx_strand_id
1 'polypeptide(L)'
;FQALLNSGDHNALDLGGRTIGVNAPIDLQEAVSTRQGYAVRRVIRNGELYARRNTAWENDIVISRGTYSPSDPKKLRNLNNSANIQAGSLVEGNGVGREIYVTSVDINTSEATLSEALYDAEGTQDFTFTRFKYMLDFSGFDQLQKFMLQNVNLKCNSIANVIMLA
;
A
#
# COMPACT_ATOMS: atom_id res chain seq x y z
N PHE A 1 14.23 8.33 -8.00
CA PHE A 1 13.87 6.89 -7.86
C PHE A 1 13.78 6.21 -9.22
N GLN A 2 13.10 6.75 -10.20
CA GLN A 2 12.99 6.16 -11.56
C GLN A 2 14.37 5.82 -12.16
N ALA A 3 15.34 6.74 -12.09
CA ALA A 3 16.69 6.50 -12.58
C ALA A 3 17.38 5.33 -11.85
N LEU A 4 17.26 5.25 -10.52
CA LEU A 4 17.79 4.15 -9.72
C LEU A 4 17.15 2.81 -10.09
N LEU A 5 15.84 2.80 -10.27
CA LEU A 5 15.08 1.57 -10.43
C LEU A 5 15.13 1.02 -11.85
N ASN A 6 15.24 1.89 -12.85
CA ASN A 6 15.24 1.51 -14.27
C ASN A 6 16.64 1.30 -14.89
N SER A 7 17.70 1.81 -14.24
CA SER A 7 19.06 1.67 -14.77
C SER A 7 19.67 0.33 -14.38
N GLY A 8 20.34 -0.33 -15.33
CA GLY A 8 21.22 -1.48 -15.06
C GLY A 8 22.54 -1.08 -14.39
N ASP A 9 22.99 0.13 -14.65
CA ASP A 9 24.33 0.61 -14.24
C ASP A 9 24.33 1.32 -12.88
N HIS A 10 23.19 1.84 -12.45
CA HIS A 10 23.05 2.53 -11.17
C HIS A 10 22.32 1.65 -10.15
N ASN A 11 23.04 1.18 -9.15
CA ASN A 11 22.49 0.33 -8.08
C ASN A 11 22.29 1.06 -6.75
N ALA A 12 22.76 2.30 -6.62
CA ALA A 12 22.65 3.09 -5.41
C ALA A 12 22.24 4.55 -5.68
N LEU A 13 21.35 5.06 -4.83
CA LEU A 13 21.02 6.47 -4.70
C LEU A 13 21.64 6.97 -3.39
N ASP A 14 22.68 7.79 -3.47
CA ASP A 14 23.32 8.41 -2.34
C ASP A 14 22.73 9.81 -2.12
N LEU A 15 22.11 10.03 -0.97
CA LEU A 15 21.51 11.31 -0.64
C LEU A 15 22.53 12.36 -0.19
N GLY A 16 23.79 11.96 0.01
CA GLY A 16 24.90 12.86 0.34
C GLY A 16 24.71 13.61 1.64
N GLY A 17 24.12 12.98 2.64
CA GLY A 17 23.83 13.60 3.94
C GLY A 17 22.68 14.62 3.92
N ARG A 18 21.95 14.74 2.82
CA ARG A 18 20.88 15.75 2.66
C ARG A 18 19.56 15.27 3.22
N THR A 19 18.73 16.23 3.66
CA THR A 19 17.30 16.04 3.93
C THR A 19 16.51 16.36 2.66
N ILE A 20 15.76 15.40 2.16
CA ILE A 20 14.90 15.51 0.98
C ILE A 20 13.44 15.58 1.44
N GLY A 21 12.78 16.70 1.12
CA GLY A 21 11.34 16.85 1.39
C GLY A 21 10.51 16.04 0.40
N VAL A 22 9.61 15.22 0.94
CA VAL A 22 8.68 14.37 0.17
C VAL A 22 7.28 14.95 0.32
N ASN A 23 6.64 15.28 -0.79
CA ASN A 23 5.33 15.95 -0.81
C ASN A 23 4.15 15.00 -0.99
N ALA A 24 4.39 13.74 -1.40
CA ALA A 24 3.36 12.74 -1.64
C ALA A 24 3.96 11.34 -1.48
N PRO A 25 3.14 10.29 -1.32
CA PRO A 25 3.59 8.91 -1.39
C PRO A 25 4.49 8.64 -2.58
N ILE A 26 5.52 7.82 -2.37
CA ILE A 26 6.42 7.37 -3.43
C ILE A 26 6.07 5.92 -3.75
N ASP A 27 5.30 5.71 -4.81
CA ASP A 27 5.04 4.39 -5.36
C ASP A 27 6.28 3.91 -6.12
N LEU A 28 6.94 2.89 -5.58
CA LEU A 28 8.19 2.37 -6.13
C LEU A 28 7.93 1.46 -7.33
N GLN A 29 6.77 0.80 -7.39
CA GLN A 29 6.41 -0.06 -8.51
C GLN A 29 5.99 0.78 -9.72
N GLU A 30 5.20 1.83 -9.53
CA GLU A 30 4.83 2.77 -10.60
C GLU A 30 6.07 3.36 -11.29
N ALA A 31 7.13 3.64 -10.52
CA ALA A 31 8.40 4.14 -11.05
C ALA A 31 9.09 3.19 -12.06
N VAL A 32 8.76 1.91 -12.04
CA VAL A 32 9.33 0.86 -12.93
C VAL A 32 8.31 0.25 -13.89
N SER A 33 7.07 0.73 -13.86
CA SER A 33 5.98 0.34 -14.76
C SER A 33 5.65 -1.16 -14.68
N THR A 34 6.10 -1.97 -15.63
CA THR A 34 5.73 -3.39 -15.76
C THR A 34 6.59 -4.36 -14.97
N ARG A 35 7.60 -3.89 -14.24
CA ARG A 35 8.49 -4.78 -13.49
C ARG A 35 7.86 -5.15 -12.15
N GLN A 36 7.81 -6.45 -11.87
CA GLN A 36 7.28 -7.01 -10.62
C GLN A 36 8.34 -7.36 -9.58
N GLY A 37 9.60 -7.08 -9.87
CA GLY A 37 10.71 -7.35 -8.95
C GLY A 37 12.05 -6.85 -9.46
N TYR A 38 13.12 -7.03 -8.67
CA TYR A 38 14.47 -6.62 -9.00
C TYR A 38 15.42 -7.80 -9.15
N ALA A 39 16.17 -7.83 -10.26
CA ALA A 39 17.27 -8.79 -10.46
C ALA A 39 18.54 -8.37 -9.72
N VAL A 40 18.77 -7.07 -9.55
CA VAL A 40 19.99 -6.48 -8.98
C VAL A 40 19.65 -5.71 -7.70
N ARG A 41 20.57 -5.72 -6.74
CA ARG A 41 20.42 -4.94 -5.49
C ARG A 41 20.22 -3.46 -5.80
N ARG A 42 19.29 -2.84 -5.07
CA ARG A 42 19.02 -1.40 -5.08
C ARG A 42 19.24 -0.84 -3.68
N VAL A 43 19.98 0.24 -3.56
CA VAL A 43 20.34 0.86 -2.28
C VAL A 43 19.96 2.33 -2.31
N ILE A 44 19.29 2.82 -1.26
CA ILE A 44 19.17 4.24 -0.95
C ILE A 44 19.98 4.46 0.32
N ARG A 45 20.86 5.47 0.34
CA ARG A 45 21.75 5.64 1.47
C ARG A 45 22.09 7.10 1.80
N ASN A 46 22.59 7.27 3.04
CA ASN A 46 23.25 8.50 3.54
C ASN A 46 22.37 9.75 3.47
N GLY A 47 21.28 9.80 4.20
CA GLY A 47 20.49 11.03 4.29
C GLY A 47 19.13 10.83 4.95
N GLU A 48 18.24 11.76 4.68
CA GLU A 48 16.92 11.79 5.30
C GLU A 48 15.83 12.05 4.27
N LEU A 49 14.72 11.32 4.36
CA LEU A 49 13.46 11.63 3.69
C LEU A 49 12.48 12.17 4.73
N TYR A 50 11.88 13.31 4.45
CA TYR A 50 11.00 14.03 5.35
C TYR A 50 9.65 14.31 4.70
N ALA A 51 8.57 13.78 5.26
CA ALA A 51 7.21 14.05 4.78
C ALA A 51 6.81 15.49 5.09
N ARG A 52 6.53 16.29 4.05
CA ARG A 52 6.03 17.66 4.18
C ARG A 52 4.51 17.63 4.34
N ARG A 53 4.00 18.32 5.36
CA ARG A 53 2.56 18.37 5.65
C ARG A 53 1.78 18.96 4.48
N ASN A 54 0.85 18.18 3.93
CA ASN A 54 -0.14 18.58 2.94
C ASN A 54 -1.24 17.50 2.84
N THR A 55 -2.25 17.72 1.99
CA THR A 55 -3.40 16.81 1.83
C THR A 55 -3.09 15.50 1.09
N ALA A 56 -1.95 15.38 0.42
CA ALA A 56 -1.57 14.14 -0.27
C ALA A 56 -1.30 12.97 0.70
N TRP A 57 -1.19 13.26 2.00
CA TRP A 57 -1.01 12.26 3.06
C TRP A 57 -2.31 11.82 3.72
N GLU A 58 -3.45 12.43 3.36
CA GLU A 58 -4.74 11.99 3.87
C GLU A 58 -5.08 10.59 3.35
N ASN A 59 -5.63 9.75 4.23
CA ASN A 59 -6.01 8.39 3.86
C ASN A 59 -7.18 8.43 2.88
N ASP A 60 -7.18 7.51 1.92
CA ASP A 60 -8.38 7.28 1.11
C ASP A 60 -9.34 6.41 1.91
N ILE A 61 -10.54 6.91 2.12
CA ILE A 61 -11.61 6.21 2.84
C ILE A 61 -12.76 5.95 1.88
N VAL A 62 -13.11 4.68 1.71
CA VAL A 62 -14.23 4.25 0.87
C VAL A 62 -15.22 3.50 1.74
N ILE A 63 -16.49 3.88 1.70
CA ILE A 63 -17.58 3.12 2.29
C ILE A 63 -18.30 2.37 1.18
N SER A 64 -18.47 1.08 1.34
CA SER A 64 -19.17 0.22 0.40
C SER A 64 -20.05 -0.77 1.13
N ARG A 65 -21.33 -0.79 0.76
CA ARG A 65 -22.23 -1.86 1.16
C ARG A 65 -21.81 -3.15 0.46
N GLY A 66 -21.72 -4.24 1.21
CA GLY A 66 -21.30 -5.54 0.69
C GLY A 66 -21.90 -6.68 1.51
N THR A 67 -21.75 -7.91 1.01
CA THR A 67 -22.22 -9.14 1.63
C THR A 67 -21.05 -10.03 1.97
N TYR A 68 -21.00 -10.53 3.20
CA TYR A 68 -20.06 -11.54 3.66
C TYR A 68 -20.79 -12.84 3.98
N SER A 69 -20.16 -13.95 3.67
CA SER A 69 -20.63 -15.30 4.05
C SER A 69 -19.49 -16.13 4.63
N PRO A 70 -19.66 -16.75 5.82
CA PRO A 70 -18.66 -17.66 6.37
C PRO A 70 -18.35 -18.89 5.48
N SER A 71 -19.23 -19.21 4.53
CA SER A 71 -18.99 -20.29 3.55
C SER A 71 -17.94 -19.95 2.50
N ASP A 72 -17.65 -18.65 2.30
CA ASP A 72 -16.57 -18.14 1.45
C ASP A 72 -15.76 -17.09 2.23
N PRO A 73 -14.97 -17.52 3.21
CA PRO A 73 -14.51 -16.71 4.32
C PRO A 73 -13.51 -15.60 3.95
N LYS A 74 -12.96 -15.63 2.74
CA LYS A 74 -12.01 -14.61 2.28
C LYS A 74 -12.58 -13.70 1.19
N LYS A 75 -13.91 -13.63 1.06
CA LYS A 75 -14.53 -12.79 0.03
C LYS A 75 -15.63 -11.88 0.59
N LEU A 76 -15.62 -10.65 0.13
CA LEU A 76 -16.74 -9.73 0.18
C LEU A 76 -17.35 -9.62 -1.21
N ARG A 77 -18.67 -9.73 -1.29
CA ARG A 77 -19.44 -9.75 -2.55
C ARG A 77 -20.43 -8.60 -2.62
N ASN A 78 -20.93 -8.34 -3.82
CA ASN A 78 -21.95 -7.32 -4.06
C ASN A 78 -21.55 -5.93 -3.54
N LEU A 79 -20.28 -5.58 -3.70
CA LEU A 79 -19.75 -4.28 -3.29
C LEU A 79 -20.28 -3.21 -4.23
N ASN A 80 -21.07 -2.27 -3.70
CA ASN A 80 -21.67 -1.20 -4.52
C ASN A 80 -20.69 -0.10 -4.92
N ASN A 81 -19.47 -0.10 -4.37
CA ASN A 81 -18.42 0.89 -4.64
C ASN A 81 -17.05 0.23 -4.88
N SER A 82 -17.04 -0.97 -5.51
CA SER A 82 -15.83 -1.77 -5.72
C SER A 82 -14.76 -1.04 -6.54
N ALA A 83 -15.15 -0.18 -7.48
CA ALA A 83 -14.23 0.55 -8.36
C ALA A 83 -13.29 1.53 -7.60
N ASN A 84 -13.67 1.96 -6.41
CA ASN A 84 -12.88 2.88 -5.60
C ASN A 84 -12.09 2.18 -4.48
N ILE A 85 -12.28 0.87 -4.29
CA ILE A 85 -11.56 0.09 -3.29
C ILE A 85 -10.20 -0.32 -3.87
N GLN A 86 -9.14 -0.11 -3.10
CA GLN A 86 -7.78 -0.46 -3.51
C GLN A 86 -7.24 -1.65 -2.71
N ALA A 87 -6.44 -2.49 -3.34
CA ALA A 87 -5.67 -3.52 -2.64
C ALA A 87 -4.77 -2.86 -1.56
N GLY A 88 -4.60 -3.55 -0.43
CA GLY A 88 -3.91 -3.02 0.74
C GLY A 88 -4.77 -2.10 1.63
N SER A 89 -6.06 -1.90 1.33
CA SER A 89 -6.97 -1.18 2.23
C SER A 89 -7.32 -2.03 3.45
N LEU A 90 -7.25 -1.43 4.64
CA LEU A 90 -7.79 -2.01 5.87
C LEU A 90 -9.31 -2.08 5.78
N VAL A 91 -9.89 -3.19 6.20
CA VAL A 91 -11.34 -3.40 6.22
C VAL A 91 -11.86 -3.26 7.63
N GLU A 92 -12.89 -2.45 7.81
CA GLU A 92 -13.56 -2.24 9.09
C GLU A 92 -15.07 -2.40 8.92
N GLY A 93 -15.74 -2.86 9.96
CA GLY A 93 -17.19 -3.08 9.99
C GLY A 93 -17.58 -3.93 11.19
N ASN A 94 -18.89 -4.19 11.33
CA ASN A 94 -19.37 -5.02 12.42
C ASN A 94 -18.91 -6.46 12.24
N GLY A 95 -18.27 -7.03 13.26
CA GLY A 95 -17.77 -8.41 13.26
C GLY A 95 -16.56 -8.66 12.34
N VAL A 96 -15.93 -7.63 11.76
CA VAL A 96 -14.79 -7.79 10.85
C VAL A 96 -13.57 -8.35 11.57
N GLY A 97 -13.28 -7.88 12.78
CA GLY A 97 -12.06 -8.24 13.50
C GLY A 97 -10.97 -7.18 13.33
N ARG A 98 -9.71 -7.58 13.46
CA ARG A 98 -8.55 -6.67 13.40
C ARG A 98 -7.62 -7.05 12.26
N GLU A 99 -7.01 -6.04 11.64
CA GLU A 99 -5.93 -6.20 10.66
C GLU A 99 -6.31 -7.04 9.44
N ILE A 100 -7.57 -6.93 9.00
CA ILE A 100 -8.03 -7.56 7.76
C ILE A 100 -7.83 -6.57 6.61
N TYR A 101 -7.12 -7.01 5.57
CA TYR A 101 -6.81 -6.19 4.41
C TYR A 101 -7.40 -6.77 3.13
N VAL A 102 -7.69 -5.89 2.18
CA VAL A 102 -8.03 -6.26 0.81
C VAL A 102 -6.76 -6.70 0.09
N THR A 103 -6.74 -7.91 -0.46
CA THR A 103 -5.61 -8.42 -1.27
C THR A 103 -5.82 -8.16 -2.76
N SER A 104 -7.07 -8.22 -3.23
CA SER A 104 -7.42 -7.91 -4.61
C SER A 104 -8.89 -7.49 -4.72
N VAL A 105 -9.20 -6.76 -5.80
CA VAL A 105 -10.58 -6.36 -6.13
C VAL A 105 -10.87 -6.75 -7.58
N ASP A 106 -11.99 -7.43 -7.79
CA ASP A 106 -12.56 -7.66 -9.11
C ASP A 106 -13.76 -6.72 -9.31
N ILE A 107 -13.54 -5.68 -10.09
CA ILE A 107 -14.56 -4.66 -10.39
C ILE A 107 -15.72 -5.26 -11.20
N ASN A 108 -15.44 -6.25 -12.06
CA ASN A 108 -16.46 -6.83 -12.94
C ASN A 108 -17.48 -7.67 -12.16
N THR A 109 -17.00 -8.38 -11.13
CA THR A 109 -17.85 -9.19 -10.26
C THR A 109 -18.29 -8.45 -9.00
N SER A 110 -17.76 -7.23 -8.77
CA SER A 110 -17.98 -6.45 -7.54
C SER A 110 -17.58 -7.23 -6.27
N GLU A 111 -16.45 -7.92 -6.34
CA GLU A 111 -15.90 -8.73 -5.26
C GLU A 111 -14.56 -8.18 -4.77
N ALA A 112 -14.29 -8.30 -3.47
CA ALA A 112 -12.97 -8.11 -2.89
C ALA A 112 -12.51 -9.39 -2.20
N THR A 113 -11.23 -9.75 -2.40
CA THR A 113 -10.57 -10.84 -1.68
C THR A 113 -9.86 -10.27 -0.46
N LEU A 114 -9.98 -10.95 0.67
CA LEU A 114 -9.44 -10.53 1.96
C LEU A 114 -8.19 -11.32 2.32
N SER A 115 -7.31 -10.73 3.12
CA SER A 115 -6.13 -11.40 3.68
C SER A 115 -6.50 -12.57 4.57
N GLU A 116 -7.54 -12.40 5.41
CA GLU A 116 -8.04 -13.41 6.33
C GLU A 116 -9.58 -13.42 6.37
N ALA A 117 -10.15 -14.47 6.98
CA ALA A 117 -11.57 -14.55 7.27
C ALA A 117 -11.99 -13.48 8.28
N LEU A 118 -13.21 -12.98 8.14
CA LEU A 118 -13.79 -12.07 9.14
C LEU A 118 -14.14 -12.83 10.42
N TYR A 119 -14.05 -12.15 11.56
CA TYR A 119 -14.16 -12.76 12.88
C TYR A 119 -15.60 -13.28 13.18
N ASP A 120 -16.60 -12.40 13.05
CA ASP A 120 -18.00 -12.68 13.41
C ASP A 120 -18.99 -11.93 12.51
N ALA A 121 -18.52 -11.53 11.32
CA ALA A 121 -19.39 -10.84 10.36
C ALA A 121 -20.25 -11.85 9.61
N GLU A 122 -21.48 -11.46 9.30
CA GLU A 122 -22.40 -12.22 8.47
C GLU A 122 -23.40 -11.30 7.77
N GLY A 123 -23.83 -11.70 6.58
CA GLY A 123 -24.86 -11.00 5.83
C GLY A 123 -24.38 -9.70 5.16
N THR A 124 -25.31 -8.76 5.00
CA THR A 124 -25.05 -7.52 4.25
C THR A 124 -24.99 -6.33 5.19
N GLN A 125 -23.88 -5.59 5.10
CA GLN A 125 -23.62 -4.38 5.89
C GLN A 125 -22.76 -3.38 5.13
N ASP A 126 -22.54 -2.21 5.70
CA ASP A 126 -21.57 -1.24 5.22
C ASP A 126 -20.18 -1.57 5.79
N PHE A 127 -19.20 -1.67 4.90
CA PHE A 127 -17.79 -1.84 5.24
C PHE A 127 -17.06 -0.55 4.92
N THR A 128 -16.12 -0.19 5.78
CA THR A 128 -15.20 0.93 5.57
C THR A 128 -13.85 0.38 5.12
N PHE A 129 -13.34 0.91 4.03
CA PHE A 129 -12.04 0.55 3.46
C PHE A 129 -11.11 1.76 3.59
N THR A 130 -10.04 1.62 4.38
CA THR A 130 -9.08 2.70 4.60
C THR A 130 -7.74 2.34 3.96
N ARG A 131 -7.36 3.08 2.91
CA ARG A 131 -6.03 2.96 2.30
C ARG A 131 -5.11 4.01 2.93
N PHE A 132 -4.21 3.55 3.77
CA PHE A 132 -3.20 4.40 4.40
C PHE A 132 -2.17 4.89 3.39
N LYS A 133 -1.65 6.09 3.60
CA LYS A 133 -0.57 6.67 2.80
C LYS A 133 0.78 6.36 3.43
N TYR A 134 1.71 5.89 2.60
CA TYR A 134 3.05 5.50 2.99
C TYR A 134 4.09 6.35 2.25
N MET A 135 5.18 6.72 2.95
CA MET A 135 6.27 7.47 2.31
C MET A 135 6.92 6.67 1.19
N LEU A 136 7.16 5.37 1.43
CA LEU A 136 7.66 4.43 0.42
C LEU A 136 6.65 3.29 0.30
N ASP A 137 5.99 3.19 -0.85
CA ASP A 137 5.00 2.16 -1.15
C ASP A 137 5.59 1.14 -2.13
N PHE A 138 5.69 -0.11 -1.68
CA PHE A 138 6.16 -1.26 -2.46
C PHE A 138 5.04 -2.26 -2.74
N SER A 139 3.80 -1.95 -2.38
CA SER A 139 2.68 -2.91 -2.47
C SER A 139 2.35 -3.35 -3.90
N GLY A 140 2.83 -2.63 -4.91
CA GLY A 140 2.66 -3.01 -6.32
C GLY A 140 3.63 -4.09 -6.82
N PHE A 141 4.63 -4.51 -6.01
CA PHE A 141 5.54 -5.59 -6.39
C PHE A 141 5.00 -6.95 -5.96
N ASP A 142 5.09 -7.96 -6.82
CA ASP A 142 4.80 -9.36 -6.45
C ASP A 142 5.89 -9.93 -5.53
N GLN A 143 7.13 -9.47 -5.71
CA GLN A 143 8.28 -9.89 -4.90
C GLN A 143 9.22 -8.72 -4.66
N LEU A 144 9.35 -8.32 -3.40
CA LEU A 144 10.34 -7.34 -2.97
C LEU A 144 11.58 -8.04 -2.43
N GLN A 145 12.69 -7.97 -3.17
CA GLN A 145 13.97 -8.50 -2.74
C GLN A 145 15.11 -7.59 -3.18
N LYS A 146 16.25 -7.70 -2.49
CA LYS A 146 17.47 -6.96 -2.81
C LYS A 146 17.35 -5.44 -2.77
N PHE A 147 16.35 -4.90 -2.06
CA PHE A 147 16.23 -3.48 -1.75
C PHE A 147 16.82 -3.19 -0.36
N MET A 148 17.58 -2.11 -0.23
CA MET A 148 18.25 -1.75 1.03
C MET A 148 18.14 -0.25 1.28
N LEU A 149 17.80 0.09 2.53
CA LEU A 149 17.99 1.42 3.09
C LEU A 149 19.19 1.37 4.02
N GLN A 150 20.21 2.22 3.79
CA GLN A 150 21.45 2.23 4.55
C GLN A 150 21.72 3.65 5.07
N ASN A 151 21.75 3.84 6.39
CA ASN A 151 21.93 5.18 7.01
C ASN A 151 20.92 6.21 6.45
N VAL A 152 19.66 5.83 6.39
CA VAL A 152 18.56 6.70 5.96
C VAL A 152 17.59 6.91 7.10
N ASN A 153 17.33 8.17 7.43
CA ASN A 153 16.25 8.55 8.32
C ASN A 153 14.96 8.76 7.55
N LEU A 154 13.86 8.18 8.01
CA LEU A 154 12.51 8.38 7.47
C LEU A 154 11.68 9.14 8.50
N LYS A 155 11.35 10.40 8.24
CA LYS A 155 10.59 11.27 9.13
C LYS A 155 9.19 11.53 8.58
N CYS A 156 8.19 10.88 9.14
CA CYS A 156 6.80 11.01 8.71
C CYS A 156 5.97 11.97 9.57
N ASN A 157 6.44 12.40 10.74
CA ASN A 157 5.83 13.40 11.62
C ASN A 157 4.34 13.16 11.90
N SER A 158 3.93 11.91 12.06
CA SER A 158 2.53 11.49 12.28
C SER A 158 1.54 11.92 11.18
N ILE A 159 2.02 12.22 9.98
CA ILE A 159 1.18 12.59 8.83
C ILE A 159 1.14 11.52 7.74
N ALA A 160 2.07 10.57 7.79
CA ALA A 160 2.16 9.44 6.86
C ALA A 160 2.68 8.22 7.62
N ASN A 161 2.45 7.03 7.07
CA ASN A 161 3.17 5.83 7.48
C ASN A 161 4.53 5.74 6.77
N VAL A 162 5.41 4.87 7.25
CA VAL A 162 6.81 4.87 6.76
C VAL A 162 6.93 4.06 5.49
N ILE A 163 6.66 2.75 5.56
CA ILE A 163 6.86 1.81 4.46
C ILE A 163 5.68 0.84 4.39
N MET A 164 5.18 0.61 3.17
CA MET A 164 4.30 -0.50 2.83
C MET A 164 5.11 -1.53 2.05
N LEU A 165 5.11 -2.76 2.51
CA LEU A 165 5.74 -3.89 1.82
C LEU A 165 4.70 -4.65 0.98
N ALA A 166 5.19 -5.36 -0.03
CA ALA A 166 4.39 -6.23 -0.89
C ALA A 166 3.95 -7.50 -0.15
#